data_68423e67e39dfb7ac509e5d72947b579
#
_entry.id   68423e67e39dfb7ac509e5d72947b579
#
_cell.length_a   1.000
_cell.length_b   1.000
_cell.length_c   1.000
_cell.angle_alpha   90.00
_cell.angle_beta   90.00
_cell.angle_gamma   90.00
#
_symmetry.space_group_name_H-M   'P 1'
#
loop_
_entity.id
_entity.type
_entity.pdbx_description
1 polymer ?
#
loop_
_entity_poly.entity_id
_entity_poly.type
_entity_poly.pdbx_seq_one_letter_code
_entity_poly.pdbx_strand_id
1 'polypeptide(L)'
;MAIAVRNLTKYYDTEKAVNDISFDVKTGEILGFLGPNGAGKTTTMKIITCYMPPTSGSVEVEGFDIAEHSFEVRKKIGYLPEMNPLYLDMNVLEYLEYSARLHGLKDGLLKSRLKEMIDVCGIATVRHKDIGELSKGFRQRVGLAQAMIHDPEVLILDEPTSGLDPNQIVEIRNLIRQLGRAKTVVLSTHILTEVQATCDRVIIINDGGIVADGTLEQLQQDFRGSEKISLELKLPAGKIINVMTEIYPKFKEISQVESVEYGGQENDLHKFSIHTVKGSDIREEIFRRAVSERWVLLEMSRKATSLEEVFRKLTTSE
;
A
#
# COMPACT_ATOMS: atom_id res chain seq x y z
N MET A 1 -12.29 -18.05 3.86
CA MET A 1 -10.91 -17.55 3.67
C MET A 1 -10.64 -17.62 2.20
N ALA A 2 -10.28 -16.50 1.59
CA ALA A 2 -10.11 -16.46 0.13
C ALA A 2 -8.71 -16.94 -0.32
N ILE A 3 -7.66 -16.57 0.43
CA ILE A 3 -6.29 -17.03 0.14
C ILE A 3 -5.62 -17.44 1.44
N ALA A 4 -4.88 -18.55 1.43
CA ALA A 4 -4.00 -18.99 2.50
C ALA A 4 -2.60 -19.28 1.95
N VAL A 5 -1.59 -18.62 2.49
CA VAL A 5 -0.18 -18.80 2.13
C VAL A 5 0.57 -19.35 3.34
N ARG A 6 1.35 -20.43 3.17
CA ARG A 6 2.07 -21.11 4.25
C ARG A 6 3.51 -21.36 3.87
N ASN A 7 4.43 -20.77 4.64
CA ASN A 7 5.89 -20.95 4.52
C ASN A 7 6.41 -20.81 3.07
N LEU A 8 5.81 -19.87 2.33
CA LEU A 8 6.09 -19.69 0.92
C LEU A 8 7.51 -19.18 0.72
N THR A 9 8.28 -19.90 -0.09
CA THR A 9 9.64 -19.54 -0.46
C THR A 9 9.84 -19.66 -1.96
N LYS A 10 10.53 -18.69 -2.55
CA LYS A 10 10.92 -18.71 -3.96
C LYS A 10 12.36 -18.28 -4.16
N TYR A 11 13.13 -19.14 -4.80
CA TYR A 11 14.46 -18.84 -5.29
C TYR A 11 14.45 -18.63 -6.81
N TYR A 12 15.23 -17.68 -7.28
CA TYR A 12 15.72 -17.57 -8.65
C TYR A 12 17.21 -17.80 -8.60
N ASP A 13 17.64 -18.96 -9.09
CA ASP A 13 19.01 -19.48 -8.91
C ASP A 13 19.44 -19.43 -7.43
N THR A 14 20.32 -18.51 -7.07
CA THR A 14 20.83 -18.33 -5.70
C THR A 14 20.11 -17.20 -4.95
N GLU A 15 19.33 -16.36 -5.64
CA GLU A 15 18.64 -15.22 -5.05
C GLU A 15 17.30 -15.65 -4.46
N LYS A 16 17.08 -15.34 -3.19
CA LYS A 16 15.83 -15.61 -2.48
C LYS A 16 14.88 -14.44 -2.65
N ALA A 17 13.99 -14.51 -3.63
CA ALA A 17 13.02 -13.47 -3.92
C ALA A 17 11.80 -13.46 -2.95
N VAL A 18 11.47 -14.62 -2.37
CA VAL A 18 10.45 -14.75 -1.31
C VAL A 18 11.00 -15.70 -0.26
N ASN A 19 10.91 -15.31 1.01
CA ASN A 19 11.58 -15.97 2.12
C ASN A 19 10.60 -16.32 3.25
N ASP A 20 10.09 -17.56 3.22
CA ASP A 20 9.29 -18.15 4.30
C ASP A 20 8.12 -17.29 4.78
N ILE A 21 7.33 -16.74 3.84
CA ILE A 21 6.18 -15.90 4.17
C ILE A 21 4.92 -16.72 4.41
N SER A 22 4.14 -16.33 5.42
CA SER A 22 2.83 -16.92 5.72
C SER A 22 1.83 -15.82 6.03
N PHE A 23 0.68 -15.85 5.37
CA PHE A 23 -0.41 -14.92 5.60
C PHE A 23 -1.74 -15.46 5.08
N ASP A 24 -2.83 -14.84 5.52
CA ASP A 24 -4.19 -15.15 5.09
C ASP A 24 -4.85 -13.92 4.50
N VAL A 25 -5.76 -14.11 3.53
CA VAL A 25 -6.66 -13.07 3.02
C VAL A 25 -8.09 -13.48 3.29
N LYS A 26 -8.84 -12.64 3.98
CA LYS A 26 -10.25 -12.90 4.30
C LYS A 26 -11.12 -12.65 3.06
N THR A 27 -12.22 -13.39 2.95
CA THR A 27 -13.21 -13.16 1.88
C THR A 27 -13.80 -11.74 2.02
N GLY A 28 -13.81 -10.99 0.91
CA GLY A 28 -14.29 -9.60 0.86
C GLY A 28 -13.32 -8.55 1.41
N GLU A 29 -12.06 -8.92 1.72
CA GLU A 29 -11.02 -8.00 2.17
C GLU A 29 -10.30 -7.37 0.97
N ILE A 30 -9.95 -6.08 1.09
CA ILE A 30 -8.98 -5.42 0.22
C ILE A 30 -7.63 -5.40 0.94
N LEU A 31 -6.75 -6.33 0.56
CA LEU A 31 -5.39 -6.44 1.12
C LEU A 31 -4.38 -5.67 0.27
N GLY A 32 -3.65 -4.74 0.88
CA GLY A 32 -2.48 -4.09 0.28
C GLY A 32 -1.20 -4.88 0.54
N PHE A 33 -0.44 -5.16 -0.51
CA PHE A 33 0.89 -5.78 -0.42
C PHE A 33 1.94 -4.73 -0.73
N LEU A 34 2.45 -4.06 0.31
CA LEU A 34 3.29 -2.87 0.22
C LEU A 34 4.78 -3.23 0.38
N GLY A 35 5.65 -2.67 -0.44
CA GLY A 35 7.10 -2.86 -0.30
C GLY A 35 7.90 -2.18 -1.40
N PRO A 36 9.22 -2.00 -1.24
CA PRO A 36 10.07 -1.44 -2.29
C PRO A 36 10.15 -2.35 -3.51
N ASN A 37 10.73 -1.84 -4.60
CA ASN A 37 11.00 -2.64 -5.77
C ASN A 37 12.01 -3.76 -5.41
N GLY A 38 11.76 -4.96 -5.92
CA GLY A 38 12.57 -6.14 -5.58
C GLY A 38 12.20 -6.85 -4.28
N ALA A 39 11.29 -6.32 -3.46
CA ALA A 39 10.90 -6.93 -2.17
C ALA A 39 10.15 -8.27 -2.26
N GLY A 40 9.83 -8.77 -3.47
CA GLY A 40 9.14 -10.06 -3.65
C GLY A 40 7.64 -9.96 -3.96
N LYS A 41 7.05 -8.75 -4.07
CA LYS A 41 5.61 -8.54 -4.32
C LYS A 41 5.12 -9.27 -5.57
N THR A 42 5.63 -8.90 -6.74
CA THR A 42 5.26 -9.51 -8.04
C THR A 42 5.52 -11.02 -8.08
N THR A 43 6.60 -11.49 -7.45
CA THR A 43 6.89 -12.92 -7.34
C THR A 43 5.79 -13.65 -6.55
N THR A 44 5.37 -13.09 -5.43
CA THR A 44 4.28 -13.63 -4.62
C THR A 44 2.97 -13.66 -5.40
N MET A 45 2.61 -12.56 -6.10
CA MET A 45 1.40 -12.49 -6.95
C MET A 45 1.43 -13.55 -8.05
N LYS A 46 2.57 -13.71 -8.74
CA LYS A 46 2.73 -14.74 -9.79
C LYS A 46 2.58 -16.16 -9.28
N ILE A 47 3.00 -16.45 -8.04
CA ILE A 47 2.80 -17.78 -7.44
C ILE A 47 1.32 -17.99 -7.11
N ILE A 48 0.66 -17.05 -6.44
CA ILE A 48 -0.77 -17.15 -6.07
C ILE A 48 -1.64 -17.36 -7.32
N THR A 49 -1.30 -16.71 -8.44
CA THR A 49 -2.02 -16.80 -9.71
C THR A 49 -1.68 -18.03 -10.55
N CYS A 50 -0.91 -18.98 -10.02
CA CYS A 50 -0.43 -20.17 -10.74
C CYS A 50 0.40 -19.85 -11.98
N TYR A 51 1.01 -18.65 -12.09
CA TYR A 51 1.89 -18.28 -13.19
C TYR A 51 3.25 -19.00 -13.09
N MET A 52 3.72 -19.22 -11.86
CA MET A 52 4.94 -20.00 -11.57
C MET A 52 4.79 -20.80 -10.28
N PRO A 53 5.49 -21.94 -10.15
CA PRO A 53 5.47 -22.71 -8.91
C PRO A 53 6.37 -22.05 -7.84
N PRO A 54 6.06 -22.25 -6.55
CA PRO A 54 6.98 -21.94 -5.45
C PRO A 54 8.19 -22.90 -5.46
N THR A 55 9.25 -22.53 -4.73
CA THR A 55 10.35 -23.47 -4.42
C THR A 55 9.96 -24.38 -3.26
N SER A 56 9.27 -23.84 -2.25
CA SER A 56 8.68 -24.58 -1.14
C SER A 56 7.50 -23.80 -0.53
N GLY A 57 6.75 -24.44 0.36
CA GLY A 57 5.53 -23.91 0.94
C GLY A 57 4.29 -24.25 0.10
N SER A 58 3.13 -23.79 0.55
CA SER A 58 1.85 -24.01 -0.13
C SER A 58 1.00 -22.76 -0.21
N VAL A 59 0.14 -22.71 -1.21
CA VAL A 59 -0.85 -21.66 -1.39
C VAL A 59 -2.19 -22.30 -1.74
N GLU A 60 -3.23 -21.87 -1.03
CA GLU A 60 -4.62 -22.24 -1.33
C GLU A 60 -5.43 -21.00 -1.71
N VAL A 61 -6.28 -21.13 -2.70
CA VAL A 61 -7.24 -20.09 -3.13
C VAL A 61 -8.62 -20.68 -3.18
N GLU A 62 -9.57 -20.10 -2.44
CA GLU A 62 -10.94 -20.58 -2.30
C GLU A 62 -11.00 -22.10 -1.97
N GLY A 63 -10.04 -22.59 -1.14
CA GLY A 63 -9.94 -23.97 -0.72
C GLY A 63 -9.28 -24.93 -1.72
N PHE A 64 -8.74 -24.41 -2.83
CA PHE A 64 -8.02 -25.19 -3.83
C PHE A 64 -6.51 -24.94 -3.72
N ASP A 65 -5.71 -25.99 -3.57
CA ASP A 65 -4.26 -25.91 -3.64
C ASP A 65 -3.78 -25.57 -5.07
N ILE A 66 -2.85 -24.60 -5.18
CA ILE A 66 -2.37 -24.12 -6.49
C ILE A 66 -1.56 -25.17 -7.27
N ALA A 67 -0.90 -26.12 -6.60
CA ALA A 67 -0.09 -27.14 -7.25
C ALA A 67 -0.97 -28.28 -7.80
N GLU A 68 -1.98 -28.68 -7.04
CA GLU A 68 -2.85 -29.82 -7.40
C GLU A 68 -4.04 -29.39 -8.27
N HIS A 69 -4.57 -28.19 -8.05
CA HIS A 69 -5.82 -27.70 -8.65
C HIS A 69 -5.66 -26.38 -9.41
N SER A 70 -4.52 -26.18 -10.08
CA SER A 70 -4.18 -24.90 -10.73
C SER A 70 -5.23 -24.39 -11.74
N PHE A 71 -5.98 -25.30 -12.39
CA PHE A 71 -7.04 -24.94 -13.32
C PHE A 71 -8.26 -24.34 -12.60
N GLU A 72 -8.67 -24.95 -11.47
CA GLU A 72 -9.79 -24.44 -10.67
C GLU A 72 -9.42 -23.13 -10.00
N VAL A 73 -8.18 -23.00 -9.50
CA VAL A 73 -7.67 -21.75 -8.95
C VAL A 73 -7.73 -20.61 -9.98
N ARG A 74 -7.28 -20.85 -11.22
CA ARG A 74 -7.32 -19.81 -12.27
C ARG A 74 -8.73 -19.38 -12.66
N LYS A 75 -9.76 -20.21 -12.47
CA LYS A 75 -11.16 -19.82 -12.65
C LYS A 75 -11.66 -18.87 -11.56
N LYS A 76 -11.06 -18.96 -10.35
CA LYS A 76 -11.43 -18.16 -9.19
C LYS A 76 -10.69 -16.81 -9.14
N ILE A 77 -9.61 -16.66 -9.91
CA ILE A 77 -8.74 -15.47 -9.88
C ILE A 77 -8.88 -14.67 -11.16
N GLY A 78 -9.08 -13.37 -11.02
CA GLY A 78 -8.76 -12.37 -12.04
C GLY A 78 -7.39 -11.76 -11.77
N TYR A 79 -6.50 -11.75 -12.74
CA TYR A 79 -5.15 -11.23 -12.58
C TYR A 79 -4.86 -10.08 -13.53
N LEU A 80 -4.44 -8.95 -12.97
CA LEU A 80 -3.89 -7.82 -13.71
C LEU A 80 -2.40 -7.70 -13.39
N PRO A 81 -1.48 -8.10 -14.28
CA PRO A 81 -0.05 -7.93 -14.09
C PRO A 81 0.35 -6.47 -14.28
N GLU A 82 1.49 -6.06 -13.69
CA GLU A 82 2.08 -4.72 -13.84
C GLU A 82 2.25 -4.33 -15.32
N MET A 83 2.84 -5.21 -16.11
CA MET A 83 2.91 -5.08 -17.57
C MET A 83 1.76 -5.85 -18.19
N ASN A 84 0.68 -5.15 -18.46
CA ASN A 84 -0.54 -5.75 -19.00
C ASN A 84 -0.33 -6.14 -20.50
N PRO A 85 -0.26 -7.45 -20.84
CA PRO A 85 0.05 -7.92 -22.19
C PRO A 85 -1.19 -7.93 -23.09
N LEU A 86 -1.74 -6.76 -23.36
CA LEU A 86 -2.89 -6.58 -24.26
C LEU A 86 -2.52 -6.80 -25.73
N TYR A 87 -3.46 -7.31 -26.53
CA TYR A 87 -3.30 -7.42 -27.99
C TYR A 87 -3.61 -6.07 -28.64
N LEU A 88 -2.54 -5.33 -28.96
CA LEU A 88 -2.63 -3.93 -29.40
C LEU A 88 -3.35 -3.75 -30.73
N ASP A 89 -3.35 -4.77 -31.58
CA ASP A 89 -3.97 -4.79 -32.90
C ASP A 89 -5.46 -5.19 -32.88
N MET A 90 -5.99 -5.49 -31.70
CA MET A 90 -7.41 -5.77 -31.52
C MET A 90 -8.14 -4.54 -30.99
N ASN A 91 -9.41 -4.35 -31.38
CA ASN A 91 -10.23 -3.37 -30.68
C ASN A 91 -10.68 -3.89 -29.31
N VAL A 92 -11.07 -2.98 -28.41
CA VAL A 92 -11.41 -3.32 -27.02
C VAL A 92 -12.50 -4.37 -26.92
N LEU A 93 -13.57 -4.25 -27.72
CA LEU A 93 -14.70 -5.17 -27.67
C LEU A 93 -14.31 -6.59 -28.15
N GLU A 94 -13.58 -6.68 -29.26
CA GLU A 94 -13.06 -7.94 -29.78
C GLU A 94 -12.13 -8.64 -28.79
N TYR A 95 -11.24 -7.88 -28.16
CA TYR A 95 -10.33 -8.41 -27.14
C TYR A 95 -11.06 -8.97 -25.91
N LEU A 96 -12.04 -8.22 -25.41
CA LEU A 96 -12.85 -8.69 -24.27
C LEU A 96 -13.72 -9.90 -24.65
N GLU A 97 -14.28 -9.92 -25.83
CA GLU A 97 -15.02 -11.07 -26.35
C GLU A 97 -14.13 -12.31 -26.48
N TYR A 98 -12.94 -12.13 -27.04
CA TYR A 98 -11.93 -13.18 -27.14
C TYR A 98 -11.56 -13.74 -25.74
N SER A 99 -11.27 -12.86 -24.78
CA SER A 99 -10.95 -13.25 -23.42
C SER A 99 -12.11 -14.00 -22.73
N ALA A 100 -13.34 -13.51 -22.91
CA ALA A 100 -14.53 -14.17 -22.38
C ALA A 100 -14.71 -15.60 -22.94
N ARG A 101 -14.49 -15.77 -24.23
CA ARG A 101 -14.57 -17.09 -24.88
C ARG A 101 -13.49 -18.05 -24.41
N LEU A 102 -12.27 -17.56 -24.14
CA LEU A 102 -11.21 -18.37 -23.54
C LEU A 102 -11.58 -18.90 -22.15
N HIS A 103 -12.35 -18.13 -21.37
CA HIS A 103 -12.91 -18.56 -20.09
C HIS A 103 -14.18 -19.40 -20.23
N GLY A 104 -14.61 -19.73 -21.47
CA GLY A 104 -15.74 -20.60 -21.75
C GLY A 104 -17.12 -19.90 -21.68
N LEU A 105 -17.17 -18.57 -21.63
CA LEU A 105 -18.43 -17.84 -21.66
C LEU A 105 -19.08 -17.93 -23.04
N LYS A 106 -20.41 -18.17 -23.07
CA LYS A 106 -21.18 -18.37 -24.31
C LYS A 106 -22.39 -17.43 -24.37
N ASP A 107 -22.75 -17.05 -25.58
CA ASP A 107 -24.01 -16.41 -25.97
C ASP A 107 -24.52 -15.30 -25.04
N GLY A 108 -25.65 -15.55 -24.35
CA GLY A 108 -26.33 -14.56 -23.52
C GLY A 108 -25.48 -14.09 -22.32
N LEU A 109 -24.78 -15.02 -21.66
CA LEU A 109 -23.88 -14.69 -20.55
C LEU A 109 -22.71 -13.84 -21.04
N LEU A 110 -22.09 -14.19 -22.15
CA LEU A 110 -21.01 -13.42 -22.77
C LEU A 110 -21.45 -11.97 -23.03
N LYS A 111 -22.62 -11.77 -23.68
CA LYS A 111 -23.14 -10.42 -23.97
C LYS A 111 -23.41 -9.63 -22.69
N SER A 112 -23.97 -10.26 -21.67
CA SER A 112 -24.23 -9.64 -20.38
C SER A 112 -22.93 -9.19 -19.69
N ARG A 113 -21.92 -10.08 -19.65
CA ARG A 113 -20.62 -9.78 -19.03
C ARG A 113 -19.85 -8.71 -19.78
N LEU A 114 -19.88 -8.72 -21.12
CA LEU A 114 -19.26 -7.64 -21.91
C LEU A 114 -19.86 -6.28 -21.58
N LYS A 115 -21.21 -6.20 -21.56
CA LYS A 115 -21.90 -4.95 -21.22
C LYS A 115 -21.52 -4.49 -19.82
N GLU A 116 -21.58 -5.38 -18.84
CA GLU A 116 -21.20 -5.07 -17.44
C GLU A 116 -19.78 -4.56 -17.32
N MET A 117 -18.80 -5.23 -17.95
CA MET A 117 -17.39 -4.82 -17.88
C MET A 117 -17.15 -3.47 -18.57
N ILE A 118 -17.82 -3.21 -19.69
CA ILE A 118 -17.75 -1.92 -20.37
C ILE A 118 -18.27 -0.79 -19.46
N ASP A 119 -19.38 -1.02 -18.77
CA ASP A 119 -19.99 -0.04 -17.88
C ASP A 119 -19.18 0.15 -16.60
N VAL A 120 -18.81 -0.94 -15.89
CA VAL A 120 -18.07 -0.90 -14.62
C VAL A 120 -16.68 -0.30 -14.79
N CYS A 121 -15.95 -0.66 -15.85
CA CYS A 121 -14.61 -0.14 -16.10
C CYS A 121 -14.60 1.23 -16.81
N GLY A 122 -15.77 1.76 -17.20
CA GLY A 122 -15.88 3.07 -17.84
C GLY A 122 -15.19 3.16 -19.20
N ILE A 123 -15.27 2.10 -20.00
CA ILE A 123 -14.59 2.00 -21.31
C ILE A 123 -15.56 2.11 -22.51
N ALA A 124 -16.79 2.54 -22.26
CA ALA A 124 -17.82 2.66 -23.30
C ALA A 124 -17.41 3.55 -24.50
N THR A 125 -16.71 4.65 -24.23
CA THR A 125 -16.29 5.62 -25.26
C THR A 125 -15.18 5.10 -26.18
N VAL A 126 -14.45 4.08 -25.73
CA VAL A 126 -13.29 3.53 -26.45
C VAL A 126 -13.49 2.08 -26.92
N ARG A 127 -14.69 1.51 -26.73
CA ARG A 127 -14.96 0.09 -26.99
C ARG A 127 -14.70 -0.38 -28.42
N HIS A 128 -14.72 0.52 -29.40
CA HIS A 128 -14.47 0.23 -30.81
C HIS A 128 -13.10 0.76 -31.30
N LYS A 129 -12.26 1.31 -30.41
CA LYS A 129 -10.90 1.73 -30.73
C LYS A 129 -9.94 0.58 -30.57
N ASP A 130 -8.88 0.59 -31.37
CA ASP A 130 -7.78 -0.35 -31.20
C ASP A 130 -7.05 -0.06 -29.88
N ILE A 131 -6.69 -1.14 -29.17
CA ILE A 131 -6.04 -1.04 -27.85
C ILE A 131 -4.71 -0.28 -27.94
N GLY A 132 -4.01 -0.39 -29.09
CA GLY A 132 -2.79 0.36 -29.37
C GLY A 132 -2.95 1.89 -29.39
N GLU A 133 -4.15 2.38 -29.69
CA GLU A 133 -4.45 3.82 -29.74
C GLU A 133 -4.84 4.40 -28.35
N LEU A 134 -5.04 3.55 -27.36
CA LEU A 134 -5.53 3.98 -26.05
C LEU A 134 -4.41 4.60 -25.18
N SER A 135 -4.79 5.57 -24.35
CA SER A 135 -3.93 6.02 -23.26
C SER A 135 -3.63 4.88 -22.28
N LYS A 136 -2.55 5.02 -21.50
CA LYS A 136 -2.17 4.01 -20.49
C LYS A 136 -3.32 3.75 -19.52
N GLY A 137 -4.05 4.79 -19.05
CA GLY A 137 -5.19 4.65 -18.17
C GLY A 137 -6.33 3.83 -18.76
N PHE A 138 -6.66 4.05 -20.03
CA PHE A 138 -7.67 3.22 -20.71
C PHE A 138 -7.17 1.79 -20.93
N ARG A 139 -5.91 1.56 -21.26
CA ARG A 139 -5.34 0.19 -21.32
C ARG A 139 -5.45 -0.52 -19.96
N GLN A 140 -5.20 0.19 -18.86
CA GLN A 140 -5.34 -0.37 -17.52
C GLN A 140 -6.79 -0.75 -17.20
N ARG A 141 -7.77 0.08 -17.59
CA ARG A 141 -9.21 -0.23 -17.46
C ARG A 141 -9.63 -1.43 -18.32
N VAL A 142 -9.09 -1.57 -19.52
CA VAL A 142 -9.30 -2.75 -20.38
C VAL A 142 -8.71 -4.00 -19.72
N GLY A 143 -7.52 -3.92 -19.15
CA GLY A 143 -6.92 -5.03 -18.41
C GLY A 143 -7.73 -5.45 -17.18
N LEU A 144 -8.27 -4.48 -16.42
CA LEU A 144 -9.20 -4.76 -15.32
C LEU A 144 -10.47 -5.44 -15.83
N ALA A 145 -11.05 -4.95 -16.92
CA ALA A 145 -12.21 -5.57 -17.53
C ALA A 145 -11.93 -7.02 -17.96
N GLN A 146 -10.78 -7.27 -18.57
CA GLN A 146 -10.31 -8.60 -18.95
C GLN A 146 -10.13 -9.50 -17.72
N ALA A 147 -9.49 -9.03 -16.66
CA ALA A 147 -9.27 -9.79 -15.43
C ALA A 147 -10.61 -10.18 -14.76
N MET A 148 -11.68 -9.41 -14.97
CA MET A 148 -13.00 -9.61 -14.34
C MET A 148 -14.02 -10.26 -15.25
N ILE A 149 -13.73 -10.49 -16.53
CA ILE A 149 -14.72 -10.90 -17.54
C ILE A 149 -15.45 -12.20 -17.18
N HIS A 150 -14.75 -13.12 -16.52
CA HIS A 150 -15.26 -14.45 -16.12
C HIS A 150 -15.85 -14.49 -14.72
N ASP A 151 -16.01 -13.32 -14.07
CA ASP A 151 -16.59 -13.15 -12.74
C ASP A 151 -15.84 -13.85 -11.60
N PRO A 152 -14.54 -13.66 -11.45
CA PRO A 152 -13.75 -14.31 -10.40
C PRO A 152 -14.15 -13.81 -9.01
N GLU A 153 -13.94 -14.65 -7.98
CA GLU A 153 -14.14 -14.30 -6.57
C GLU A 153 -12.99 -13.46 -6.01
N VAL A 154 -11.78 -13.64 -6.56
CA VAL A 154 -10.55 -13.00 -6.11
C VAL A 154 -9.92 -12.19 -7.24
N LEU A 155 -9.52 -10.95 -6.95
CA LEU A 155 -8.76 -10.10 -7.87
C LEU A 155 -7.35 -9.90 -7.35
N ILE A 156 -6.35 -10.21 -8.17
CA ILE A 156 -4.94 -9.94 -7.92
C ILE A 156 -4.50 -8.84 -8.86
N LEU A 157 -4.09 -7.70 -8.30
CA LEU A 157 -3.73 -6.50 -9.06
C LEU A 157 -2.28 -6.12 -8.74
N ASP A 158 -1.39 -6.28 -9.70
CA ASP A 158 0.04 -6.00 -9.53
C ASP A 158 0.35 -4.59 -10.05
N GLU A 159 0.68 -3.66 -9.13
CA GLU A 159 0.96 -2.24 -9.40
C GLU A 159 -0.11 -1.57 -10.31
N PRO A 160 -1.41 -1.63 -9.97
CA PRO A 160 -2.50 -1.26 -10.88
C PRO A 160 -2.51 0.22 -11.29
N THR A 161 -1.79 1.08 -10.60
CA THR A 161 -1.71 2.53 -10.82
C THR A 161 -0.37 2.98 -11.39
N SER A 162 0.55 2.04 -11.63
CA SER A 162 1.90 2.34 -12.11
C SER A 162 1.92 3.17 -13.40
N GLY A 163 2.55 4.36 -13.34
CA GLY A 163 2.74 5.26 -14.48
C GLY A 163 1.46 5.91 -15.04
N LEU A 164 0.42 6.00 -14.21
CA LEU A 164 -0.77 6.79 -14.45
C LEU A 164 -0.60 8.22 -13.93
N ASP A 165 -1.34 9.17 -14.51
CA ASP A 165 -1.41 10.52 -13.95
C ASP A 165 -2.25 10.57 -12.67
N PRO A 166 -2.15 11.65 -11.84
CA PRO A 166 -2.85 11.73 -10.56
C PRO A 166 -4.37 11.56 -10.65
N ASN A 167 -5.02 12.04 -11.71
CA ASN A 167 -6.47 11.91 -11.88
C ASN A 167 -6.84 10.46 -12.19
N GLN A 168 -6.10 9.81 -13.08
CA GLN A 168 -6.30 8.40 -13.41
C GLN A 168 -6.06 7.49 -12.20
N ILE A 169 -5.07 7.79 -11.35
CA ILE A 169 -4.84 7.07 -10.09
C ILE A 169 -6.09 7.12 -9.21
N VAL A 170 -6.69 8.30 -9.02
CA VAL A 170 -7.92 8.45 -8.22
C VAL A 170 -9.07 7.61 -8.81
N GLU A 171 -9.23 7.63 -10.13
CA GLU A 171 -10.28 6.87 -10.82
C GLU A 171 -10.10 5.36 -10.67
N ILE A 172 -8.87 4.84 -10.86
CA ILE A 172 -8.58 3.40 -10.69
C ILE A 172 -8.76 2.98 -9.23
N ARG A 173 -8.33 3.78 -8.25
CA ARG A 173 -8.57 3.50 -6.83
C ARG A 173 -10.06 3.42 -6.49
N ASN A 174 -10.86 4.35 -6.99
CA ASN A 174 -12.31 4.32 -6.78
C ASN A 174 -12.95 3.07 -7.39
N LEU A 175 -12.49 2.66 -8.58
CA LEU A 175 -12.93 1.42 -9.21
C LEU A 175 -12.54 0.20 -8.35
N ILE A 176 -11.30 0.11 -7.88
CA ILE A 176 -10.85 -1.00 -7.00
C ILE A 176 -11.69 -1.06 -5.72
N ARG A 177 -11.97 0.08 -5.08
CA ARG A 177 -12.85 0.14 -3.90
C ARG A 177 -14.27 -0.33 -4.19
N GLN A 178 -14.80 0.05 -5.34
CA GLN A 178 -16.13 -0.42 -5.77
C GLN A 178 -16.15 -1.94 -5.95
N LEU A 179 -15.11 -2.49 -6.58
CA LEU A 179 -14.96 -3.94 -6.79
C LEU A 179 -14.78 -4.71 -5.47
N GLY A 180 -14.03 -4.16 -4.53
CA GLY A 180 -13.78 -4.75 -3.21
C GLY A 180 -15.04 -4.90 -2.35
N ARG A 181 -16.15 -4.22 -2.68
CA ARG A 181 -17.44 -4.43 -2.00
C ARG A 181 -18.07 -5.80 -2.28
N ALA A 182 -17.72 -6.41 -3.40
CA ALA A 182 -18.30 -7.68 -3.86
C ALA A 182 -17.27 -8.80 -4.00
N LYS A 183 -15.97 -8.47 -4.02
CA LYS A 183 -14.87 -9.39 -4.30
C LYS A 183 -13.76 -9.23 -3.30
N THR A 184 -12.96 -10.29 -3.12
CA THR A 184 -11.67 -10.20 -2.42
C THR A 184 -10.65 -9.58 -3.36
N VAL A 185 -9.88 -8.61 -2.88
CA VAL A 185 -8.87 -7.93 -3.70
C VAL A 185 -7.51 -7.98 -3.00
N VAL A 186 -6.47 -8.39 -3.72
CA VAL A 186 -5.09 -8.22 -3.30
C VAL A 186 -4.42 -7.29 -4.29
N LEU A 187 -3.90 -6.18 -3.83
CA LEU A 187 -3.17 -5.25 -4.68
C LEU A 187 -1.75 -5.05 -4.18
N SER A 188 -0.77 -5.15 -5.09
CA SER A 188 0.60 -4.76 -4.81
C SER A 188 0.84 -3.30 -5.15
N THR A 189 1.64 -2.62 -4.34
CA THR A 189 2.13 -1.27 -4.63
C THR A 189 3.38 -0.95 -3.82
N HIS A 190 4.16 0.03 -4.27
CA HIS A 190 5.24 0.63 -3.49
C HIS A 190 4.85 2.01 -2.93
N ILE A 191 3.59 2.44 -3.16
CA ILE A 191 3.09 3.78 -2.79
C ILE A 191 2.16 3.65 -1.59
N LEU A 192 2.62 4.13 -0.43
CA LEU A 192 1.88 4.05 0.82
C LEU A 192 0.51 4.76 0.77
N THR A 193 0.45 5.93 0.13
CA THR A 193 -0.82 6.70 0.02
C THR A 193 -1.91 5.97 -0.77
N GLU A 194 -1.53 5.03 -1.64
CA GLU A 194 -2.52 4.18 -2.33
C GLU A 194 -3.12 3.15 -1.40
N VAL A 195 -2.29 2.52 -0.58
CA VAL A 195 -2.74 1.56 0.45
C VAL A 195 -3.65 2.26 1.46
N GLN A 196 -3.24 3.42 1.97
CA GLN A 196 -4.03 4.23 2.90
C GLN A 196 -5.41 4.59 2.34
N ALA A 197 -5.48 4.86 1.05
CA ALA A 197 -6.72 5.28 0.40
C ALA A 197 -7.63 4.11 0.00
N THR A 198 -7.13 2.87 -0.07
CA THR A 198 -7.84 1.78 -0.77
C THR A 198 -8.02 0.53 0.09
N CYS A 199 -7.04 0.17 0.94
CA CYS A 199 -6.98 -1.13 1.60
C CYS A 199 -7.57 -1.13 3.00
N ASP A 200 -8.12 -2.28 3.41
CA ASP A 200 -8.60 -2.53 4.77
C ASP A 200 -7.44 -2.94 5.69
N ARG A 201 -6.47 -3.68 5.13
CA ARG A 201 -5.29 -4.21 5.82
C ARG A 201 -4.10 -4.16 4.87
N VAL A 202 -2.91 -4.10 5.44
CA VAL A 202 -1.67 -4.06 4.68
C VAL A 202 -0.66 -5.06 5.24
N ILE A 203 0.01 -5.75 4.32
CA ILE A 203 1.23 -6.51 4.57
C ILE A 203 2.39 -5.71 4.00
N ILE A 204 3.40 -5.44 4.84
CA ILE A 204 4.64 -4.80 4.39
C ILE A 204 5.68 -5.91 4.19
N ILE A 205 6.23 -5.96 2.99
CA ILE A 205 7.29 -6.91 2.61
C ILE A 205 8.59 -6.17 2.31
N ASN A 206 9.70 -6.70 2.83
CA ASN A 206 11.05 -6.24 2.52
C ASN A 206 12.00 -7.44 2.43
N ASP A 207 12.92 -7.43 1.47
CA ASP A 207 13.91 -8.49 1.25
C ASP A 207 13.30 -9.90 1.25
N GLY A 208 12.15 -10.05 0.61
CA GLY A 208 11.41 -11.31 0.50
C GLY A 208 10.64 -11.74 1.75
N GLY A 209 10.76 -11.04 2.88
CA GLY A 209 10.10 -11.37 4.15
C GLY A 209 8.98 -10.41 4.51
N ILE A 210 7.97 -10.87 5.26
CA ILE A 210 6.94 -10.00 5.85
C ILE A 210 7.54 -9.32 7.08
N VAL A 211 7.55 -7.99 7.08
CA VAL A 211 8.06 -7.16 8.19
C VAL A 211 6.95 -6.55 9.03
N ALA A 212 5.74 -6.45 8.49
CA ALA A 212 4.56 -6.02 9.24
C ALA A 212 3.26 -6.52 8.57
N ASP A 213 2.21 -6.74 9.37
CA ASP A 213 0.89 -7.20 8.93
C ASP A 213 -0.17 -6.66 9.89
N GLY A 214 -1.13 -5.88 9.40
CA GLY A 214 -2.20 -5.31 10.21
C GLY A 214 -3.02 -4.25 9.50
N THR A 215 -4.04 -3.71 10.17
CA THR A 215 -4.72 -2.49 9.69
C THR A 215 -3.78 -1.30 9.81
N LEU A 216 -4.09 -0.23 9.09
CA LEU A 216 -3.28 0.99 9.13
C LEU A 216 -3.20 1.57 10.55
N GLU A 217 -4.31 1.50 11.30
CA GLU A 217 -4.36 1.95 12.70
C GLU A 217 -3.51 1.07 13.61
N GLN A 218 -3.55 -0.25 13.44
CA GLN A 218 -2.72 -1.20 14.20
C GLN A 218 -1.24 -0.92 13.93
N LEU A 219 -0.83 -0.80 12.67
CA LEU A 219 0.56 -0.51 12.33
C LEU A 219 1.01 0.84 12.88
N GLN A 220 0.17 1.87 12.83
CA GLN A 220 0.49 3.14 13.48
C GLN A 220 0.65 3.01 14.99
N GLN A 221 -0.15 2.16 15.65
CA GLN A 221 -0.06 1.95 17.10
C GLN A 221 1.14 1.10 17.49
N ASP A 222 1.43 0.03 16.74
CA ASP A 222 2.53 -0.88 17.03
C ASP A 222 3.89 -0.23 16.84
N PHE A 223 4.00 0.58 15.79
CA PHE A 223 5.21 1.34 15.48
C PHE A 223 5.17 2.79 15.98
N ARG A 224 4.19 3.16 16.80
CA ARG A 224 4.28 4.39 17.58
C ARG A 224 5.52 4.28 18.46
N GLY A 225 6.61 4.80 17.94
CA GLY A 225 7.79 5.11 18.72
C GLY A 225 7.48 6.23 19.73
N SER A 226 8.50 6.82 20.31
CA SER A 226 8.40 8.05 21.08
C SER A 226 7.54 9.07 20.32
N GLU A 227 6.52 9.61 20.96
CA GLU A 227 5.71 10.65 20.34
C GLU A 227 6.58 11.90 20.11
N LYS A 228 6.44 12.49 18.93
CA LYS A 228 7.21 13.67 18.56
C LYS A 228 6.36 14.93 18.74
N ILE A 229 6.83 15.83 19.60
CA ILE A 229 6.25 17.17 19.74
C ILE A 229 7.17 18.15 19.02
N SER A 230 6.65 18.78 17.96
CA SER A 230 7.36 19.86 17.26
C SER A 230 7.02 21.18 17.92
N LEU A 231 8.06 21.99 18.17
CA LEU A 231 7.94 23.29 18.82
C LEU A 231 8.65 24.35 17.98
N GLU A 232 8.01 25.53 17.91
CA GLU A 232 8.66 26.76 17.47
C GLU A 232 8.61 27.80 18.61
N LEU A 233 9.81 28.19 19.07
CA LEU A 233 9.99 29.10 20.19
C LEU A 233 10.74 30.35 19.75
N LYS A 234 10.33 31.51 20.29
CA LYS A 234 11.11 32.75 20.27
C LYS A 234 11.65 33.01 21.66
N LEU A 235 12.95 33.23 21.73
CA LEU A 235 13.65 33.50 22.99
C LEU A 235 13.60 34.97 23.36
N PRO A 236 13.75 35.33 24.66
CA PRO A 236 13.74 36.72 25.10
C PRO A 236 14.85 37.53 24.41
N ALA A 237 14.50 38.70 23.90
CA ALA A 237 15.47 39.59 23.25
C ALA A 237 16.55 40.09 24.23
N GLY A 238 17.78 40.21 23.77
CA GLY A 238 18.88 40.84 24.52
C GLY A 238 19.82 39.93 25.31
N LYS A 239 19.60 38.58 25.26
CA LYS A 239 20.54 37.59 25.78
C LYS A 239 21.04 36.68 24.66
N ILE A 240 22.34 36.49 24.57
CA ILE A 240 22.92 35.41 23.77
C ILE A 240 22.68 34.13 24.56
N ILE A 241 21.62 33.41 24.23
CA ILE A 241 21.26 32.15 24.89
C ILE A 241 21.89 31.01 24.09
N ASN A 242 22.70 30.21 24.75
CA ASN A 242 23.22 28.98 24.16
C ASN A 242 22.16 27.90 24.30
N VAL A 243 21.54 27.56 23.14
CA VAL A 243 20.42 26.59 23.05
C VAL A 243 20.77 25.24 23.68
N MET A 244 22.02 24.77 23.48
CA MET A 244 22.46 23.44 23.95
C MET A 244 22.72 23.39 25.46
N THR A 245 23.16 24.49 26.06
CA THR A 245 23.49 24.54 27.49
C THR A 245 22.36 25.08 28.35
N GLU A 246 21.45 25.90 27.80
CA GLU A 246 20.45 26.58 28.59
C GLU A 246 19.02 26.09 28.32
N ILE A 247 18.68 25.71 27.09
CA ILE A 247 17.32 25.30 26.73
C ILE A 247 17.17 23.79 26.73
N TYR A 248 18.11 23.09 26.11
CA TYR A 248 18.10 21.63 26.01
C TYR A 248 17.97 20.93 27.38
N PRO A 249 18.72 21.31 28.44
CA PRO A 249 18.54 20.66 29.76
C PRO A 249 17.15 20.86 30.35
N LYS A 250 16.52 22.01 30.12
CA LYS A 250 15.19 22.32 30.66
C LYS A 250 14.09 21.46 30.10
N PHE A 251 14.21 21.04 28.83
CA PHE A 251 13.31 20.03 28.28
C PHE A 251 13.61 18.63 28.82
N LYS A 252 14.89 18.30 29.02
CA LYS A 252 15.33 17.02 29.59
C LYS A 252 14.91 16.81 31.05
N GLU A 253 14.64 17.87 31.80
CA GLU A 253 14.09 17.80 33.17
C GLU A 253 12.65 17.26 33.22
N ILE A 254 11.91 17.29 32.10
CA ILE A 254 10.57 16.72 32.00
C ILE A 254 10.71 15.20 31.94
N SER A 255 10.14 14.50 32.92
CA SER A 255 10.39 13.06 33.19
C SER A 255 10.03 12.14 32.00
N GLN A 256 9.10 12.56 31.15
CA GLN A 256 8.65 11.77 29.98
C GLN A 256 9.40 12.12 28.70
N VAL A 257 10.42 12.99 28.74
CA VAL A 257 11.26 13.33 27.58
C VAL A 257 12.38 12.31 27.41
N GLU A 258 12.39 11.60 26.30
CA GLU A 258 13.45 10.65 25.94
C GLU A 258 14.60 11.38 25.26
N SER A 259 14.30 12.20 24.25
CA SER A 259 15.31 12.98 23.53
C SER A 259 14.75 14.30 23.04
N VAL A 260 15.67 15.24 22.80
CA VAL A 260 15.39 16.57 22.24
C VAL A 260 16.32 16.76 21.05
N GLU A 261 15.76 17.13 19.91
CA GLU A 261 16.52 17.48 18.72
C GLU A 261 16.33 18.97 18.43
N TYR A 262 17.42 19.66 18.12
CA TYR A 262 17.39 21.06 17.69
C TYR A 262 17.38 21.13 16.18
N GLY A 263 16.30 21.68 15.62
CA GLY A 263 16.10 21.83 14.18
C GLY A 263 16.71 23.09 13.54
N GLY A 264 17.43 23.89 14.36
CA GLY A 264 18.06 25.12 13.89
C GLY A 264 17.27 26.38 14.23
N GLN A 265 17.81 27.53 13.77
CA GLN A 265 17.24 28.87 13.96
C GLN A 265 16.92 29.50 12.61
N GLU A 266 15.74 30.07 12.50
CA GLU A 266 15.28 30.81 11.34
C GLU A 266 14.59 32.11 11.82
N ASN A 267 15.12 33.29 11.48
CA ASN A 267 14.52 34.59 11.84
C ASN A 267 14.11 34.72 13.33
N ASP A 268 15.02 34.48 14.27
CA ASP A 268 14.78 34.48 15.72
C ASP A 268 13.87 33.36 16.24
N LEU A 269 13.46 32.44 15.38
CA LEU A 269 12.68 31.28 15.74
C LEU A 269 13.57 30.07 15.91
N HIS A 270 13.44 29.41 17.04
CA HIS A 270 14.15 28.16 17.33
C HIS A 270 13.18 26.99 17.18
N LYS A 271 13.56 26.02 16.35
CA LYS A 271 12.76 24.80 16.09
C LYS A 271 13.30 23.64 16.91
N PHE A 272 12.42 22.96 17.62
CA PHE A 272 12.75 21.77 18.43
C PHE A 272 11.83 20.62 18.08
N SER A 273 12.37 19.41 18.20
CA SER A 273 11.61 18.18 18.17
C SER A 273 11.85 17.44 19.47
N ILE A 274 10.82 17.26 20.28
CA ILE A 274 10.90 16.55 21.55
C ILE A 274 10.28 15.17 21.37
N HIS A 275 11.05 14.14 21.66
CA HIS A 275 10.61 12.76 21.67
C HIS A 275 10.25 12.37 23.10
N THR A 276 9.05 11.76 23.27
CA THR A 276 8.50 11.43 24.59
C THR A 276 8.22 9.95 24.71
N VAL A 277 8.11 9.46 25.93
CA VAL A 277 7.68 8.09 26.21
C VAL A 277 6.32 7.82 25.57
N LYS A 278 6.13 6.62 25.01
CA LYS A 278 4.91 6.16 24.35
C LYS A 278 3.66 6.47 25.19
N GLY A 279 2.70 7.18 24.60
CA GLY A 279 1.42 7.49 25.22
C GLY A 279 1.39 8.73 26.12
N SER A 280 2.52 9.44 26.33
CA SER A 280 2.59 10.63 27.16
C SER A 280 2.38 11.91 26.36
N ASP A 281 1.38 12.69 26.76
CA ASP A 281 1.16 14.04 26.20
C ASP A 281 1.69 15.09 27.19
N ILE A 282 2.90 15.58 26.93
CA ILE A 282 3.57 16.56 27.81
C ILE A 282 3.41 18.00 27.33
N ARG A 283 2.49 18.29 26.42
CA ARG A 283 2.31 19.65 25.86
C ARG A 283 1.99 20.67 26.93
N GLU A 284 1.22 20.29 27.96
CA GLU A 284 0.92 21.18 29.08
C GLU A 284 2.19 21.53 29.89
N GLU A 285 3.04 20.54 30.14
CA GLU A 285 4.29 20.75 30.90
C GLU A 285 5.28 21.62 30.11
N ILE A 286 5.38 21.39 28.80
CA ILE A 286 6.18 22.23 27.90
C ILE A 286 5.65 23.68 27.90
N PHE A 287 4.33 23.86 27.83
CA PHE A 287 3.72 25.19 27.87
C PHE A 287 4.03 25.89 29.20
N ARG A 288 3.85 25.21 30.33
CA ARG A 288 4.17 25.78 31.66
C ARG A 288 5.65 26.16 31.77
N ARG A 289 6.54 25.34 31.24
CA ARG A 289 7.99 25.62 31.19
C ARG A 289 8.27 26.85 30.31
N ALA A 290 7.66 26.95 29.15
CA ALA A 290 7.84 28.11 28.26
C ALA A 290 7.38 29.41 28.96
N VAL A 291 6.26 29.39 29.67
CA VAL A 291 5.77 30.55 30.44
C VAL A 291 6.75 30.92 31.57
N SER A 292 7.23 29.94 32.35
CA SER A 292 8.17 30.19 33.47
C SER A 292 9.50 30.77 33.00
N GLU A 293 9.97 30.36 31.83
CA GLU A 293 11.23 30.80 31.20
C GLU A 293 11.05 32.05 30.34
N ARG A 294 9.83 32.57 30.23
CA ARG A 294 9.47 33.72 29.38
C ARG A 294 9.80 33.49 27.89
N TRP A 295 9.73 32.23 27.44
CA TRP A 295 9.77 31.89 26.01
C TRP A 295 8.43 32.17 25.36
N VAL A 296 8.45 32.69 24.15
CA VAL A 296 7.24 32.86 23.36
C VAL A 296 7.05 31.62 22.51
N LEU A 297 6.04 30.81 22.85
CA LEU A 297 5.67 29.62 22.10
C LEU A 297 4.78 30.06 20.93
N LEU A 298 5.25 29.85 19.70
CA LEU A 298 4.52 30.22 18.47
C LEU A 298 3.80 29.05 17.85
N GLU A 299 4.42 27.88 17.88
CA GLU A 299 3.79 26.65 17.45
C GLU A 299 4.13 25.51 18.41
N MET A 300 3.15 24.67 18.70
CA MET A 300 3.34 23.40 19.39
C MET A 300 2.37 22.38 18.80
N SER A 301 2.90 21.41 18.09
CA SER A 301 2.11 20.35 17.46
C SER A 301 2.63 18.98 17.88
N ARG A 302 1.69 18.10 18.29
CA ARG A 302 1.98 16.69 18.50
C ARG A 302 1.85 15.99 17.16
N LYS A 303 2.95 15.44 16.67
CA LYS A 303 2.97 14.62 15.47
C LYS A 303 2.98 13.16 15.90
N ALA A 304 1.91 12.45 15.58
CA ALA A 304 1.96 10.99 15.60
C ALA A 304 2.97 10.51 14.56
N THR A 305 3.70 9.44 14.84
CA THR A 305 4.58 8.80 13.85
C THR A 305 3.78 8.55 12.59
N SER A 306 4.20 9.10 11.48
CA SER A 306 3.49 8.90 10.21
C SER A 306 3.71 7.47 9.71
N LEU A 307 2.77 6.95 8.94
CA LEU A 307 2.95 5.63 8.30
C LEU A 307 4.15 5.64 7.34
N GLU A 308 4.50 6.80 6.77
CA GLU A 308 5.71 6.98 5.96
C GLU A 308 6.98 6.72 6.78
N GLU A 309 7.03 7.21 8.02
CA GLU A 309 8.17 6.95 8.93
C GLU A 309 8.23 5.48 9.32
N VAL A 310 7.08 4.86 9.59
CA VAL A 310 6.99 3.42 9.86
C VAL A 310 7.50 2.62 8.65
N PHE A 311 6.97 2.90 7.47
CA PHE A 311 7.37 2.23 6.24
C PHE A 311 8.87 2.40 5.97
N ARG A 312 9.40 3.62 6.09
CA ARG A 312 10.81 3.89 5.93
C ARG A 312 11.68 3.10 6.91
N LYS A 313 11.33 3.07 8.21
CA LYS A 313 12.06 2.28 9.22
C LYS A 313 12.07 0.78 8.92
N LEU A 314 10.98 0.24 8.37
CA LEU A 314 10.83 -1.18 8.07
C LEU A 314 11.49 -1.60 6.74
N THR A 315 11.75 -0.64 5.85
CA THR A 315 12.25 -0.92 4.50
C THR A 315 13.62 -0.34 4.19
N THR A 316 14.21 0.45 5.12
CA THR A 316 15.59 0.91 5.00
C THR A 316 16.45 -0.01 5.87
N SER A 317 17.29 -0.83 5.24
CA SER A 317 18.37 -1.54 5.93
C SER A 317 19.34 -0.47 6.48
N GLU A 318 19.66 -0.52 7.78
CA GLU A 318 20.77 0.24 8.37
C GLU A 318 22.11 -0.21 7.78
#